data_7493ff84ad6fda84abd1c362e536fcee
#
_entry.id   7493ff84ad6fda84abd1c362e536fcee
#
_cell.length_a   1.000
_cell.length_b   1.000
_cell.length_c   1.000
_cell.angle_alpha   90.00
_cell.angle_beta   90.00
_cell.angle_gamma   90.00
#
_symmetry.space_group_name_H-M   'P 1'
#
loop_
_entity.id
_entity.type
_entity.pdbx_description
1 polymer ?
#
loop_
_entity_poly.entity_id
_entity_poly.type
_entity_poly.pdbx_seq_one_letter_code
_entity_poly.pdbx_strand_id
1 'polypeptide(L)'
;MSKDKKMVEVRTYNWGPCLIKLKIQDDFKKILIDEAAKNEKDFSDKLAGQIRKETGYSEESRNKIIPFLSPYLGIYDKMFEKYQTKKFDRKPEYALTALWANFQRQYEFNPPHDHDGKLSFVIYLSIPEPLKKENEAYKGKSCGPGGIQFMYGDGIRDNISYVSHFPEEGDMFIFPAWLKHWVCPYSTDCVRVSVS
;
A
#
# COMPACT_ATOMS: atom_id res chain seq x y z
N MET A 1 16.74 -0.13 54.27
CA MET A 1 15.60 0.69 53.79
C MET A 1 15.65 0.69 52.27
N SER A 2 14.82 -0.13 51.64
CA SER A 2 14.62 -0.17 50.21
C SER A 2 13.91 1.11 49.77
N LYS A 3 14.59 1.93 48.94
CA LYS A 3 13.92 3.05 48.27
C LYS A 3 13.03 2.47 47.19
N ASP A 4 11.73 2.38 47.41
CA ASP A 4 10.75 2.11 46.38
C ASP A 4 10.93 3.14 45.27
N LYS A 5 11.56 2.73 44.16
CA LYS A 5 11.59 3.53 42.95
C LYS A 5 10.15 3.59 42.43
N LYS A 6 9.44 4.71 42.71
CA LYS A 6 8.18 5.02 42.01
C LYS A 6 8.43 4.95 40.51
N MET A 7 7.85 3.95 39.86
CA MET A 7 7.87 3.90 38.40
C MET A 7 7.07 5.08 37.85
N VAL A 8 7.65 5.80 36.91
CA VAL A 8 6.95 6.87 36.21
C VAL A 8 5.96 6.23 35.25
N GLU A 9 4.67 6.59 35.38
CA GLU A 9 3.66 6.19 34.41
C GLU A 9 3.83 7.01 33.14
N VAL A 10 4.01 6.31 31.98
CA VAL A 10 4.14 6.93 30.67
C VAL A 10 2.97 6.49 29.80
N ARG A 11 2.31 7.44 29.17
CA ARG A 11 1.24 7.19 28.17
C ARG A 11 1.65 7.79 26.85
N THR A 12 1.49 7.01 25.79
CA THR A 12 1.67 7.47 24.42
C THR A 12 0.34 7.48 23.69
N TYR A 13 0.20 8.40 22.74
CA TYR A 13 -1.03 8.56 21.95
C TYR A 13 -0.69 8.50 20.48
N ASN A 14 -1.52 7.80 19.71
CA ASN A 14 -1.44 7.72 18.24
C ASN A 14 -2.67 8.44 17.65
N TRP A 15 -2.44 9.39 16.74
CA TRP A 15 -3.52 10.19 16.14
C TRP A 15 -3.36 10.40 14.62
N GLY A 16 -2.36 9.79 14.01
CA GLY A 16 -2.12 9.83 12.56
C GLY A 16 -2.86 8.72 11.79
N PRO A 17 -2.57 8.55 10.49
CA PRO A 17 -3.12 7.46 9.70
C PRO A 17 -2.64 6.10 10.20
N CYS A 18 -3.52 5.11 10.19
CA CYS A 18 -3.13 3.72 10.39
C CYS A 18 -2.68 3.15 9.05
N LEU A 19 -1.39 2.92 8.89
CA LEU A 19 -0.79 2.22 7.76
C LEU A 19 -0.27 0.88 8.24
N ILE A 20 -0.69 -0.21 7.62
CA ILE A 20 -0.15 -1.54 7.90
C ILE A 20 0.53 -2.13 6.67
N LYS A 21 1.59 -2.90 6.90
CA LYS A 21 2.26 -3.75 5.90
C LYS A 21 2.13 -5.21 6.31
N LEU A 22 1.81 -6.08 5.38
CA LEU A 22 1.71 -7.53 5.58
C LEU A 22 2.12 -8.28 4.31
N LYS A 23 2.23 -9.60 4.39
CA LYS A 23 2.45 -10.49 3.23
C LYS A 23 1.14 -11.19 2.89
N ILE A 24 0.82 -11.25 1.60
CA ILE A 24 -0.29 -12.07 1.12
C ILE A 24 0.11 -13.54 0.97
N GLN A 25 -0.88 -14.43 1.03
CA GLN A 25 -0.69 -15.85 0.77
C GLN A 25 -0.57 -16.12 -0.74
N ASP A 26 0.08 -17.22 -1.10
CA ASP A 26 0.37 -17.57 -2.50
C ASP A 26 -0.91 -17.83 -3.32
N ASP A 27 -1.96 -18.39 -2.71
CA ASP A 27 -3.25 -18.60 -3.35
C ASP A 27 -3.93 -17.27 -3.71
N PHE A 28 -3.84 -16.27 -2.83
CA PHE A 28 -4.34 -14.93 -3.12
C PHE A 28 -3.52 -14.25 -4.23
N LYS A 29 -2.19 -14.37 -4.18
CA LYS A 29 -1.34 -13.87 -5.25
C LYS A 29 -1.70 -14.51 -6.60
N LYS A 30 -1.90 -15.83 -6.62
CA LYS A 30 -2.23 -16.58 -7.83
C LYS A 30 -3.53 -16.10 -8.45
N ILE A 31 -4.61 -15.95 -7.67
CA ILE A 31 -5.90 -15.50 -8.23
C ILE A 31 -5.83 -14.07 -8.77
N LEU A 32 -5.05 -13.17 -8.13
CA LEU A 32 -4.83 -11.82 -8.64
C LEU A 32 -4.15 -11.85 -10.02
N ILE A 33 -3.14 -12.68 -10.22
CA ILE A 33 -2.44 -12.84 -11.49
C ILE A 33 -3.37 -13.45 -12.55
N ASP A 34 -4.08 -14.54 -12.20
CA ASP A 34 -4.96 -15.26 -13.11
C ASP A 34 -6.12 -14.37 -13.59
N GLU A 35 -6.67 -13.55 -12.69
CA GLU A 35 -7.75 -12.63 -13.07
C GLU A 35 -7.21 -11.37 -13.79
N ALA A 36 -6.01 -10.88 -13.49
CA ALA A 36 -5.40 -9.78 -14.24
C ALA A 36 -5.20 -10.14 -15.71
N ALA A 37 -4.80 -11.38 -15.99
CA ALA A 37 -4.57 -11.87 -17.35
C ALA A 37 -5.85 -11.91 -18.22
N LYS A 38 -7.04 -11.92 -17.59
CA LYS A 38 -8.35 -11.94 -18.28
C LYS A 38 -8.90 -10.55 -18.56
N ASN A 39 -8.33 -9.53 -17.94
CA ASN A 39 -8.82 -8.16 -18.00
C ASN A 39 -7.91 -7.31 -18.86
N GLU A 40 -8.44 -6.85 -20.00
CA GLU A 40 -7.72 -6.01 -20.95
C GLU A 40 -8.24 -4.57 -20.99
N LYS A 41 -9.26 -4.25 -20.16
CA LYS A 41 -9.85 -2.93 -20.15
C LYS A 41 -8.85 -1.91 -19.63
N ASP A 42 -8.49 -0.96 -20.46
CA ASP A 42 -7.68 0.18 -20.07
C ASP A 42 -8.35 0.96 -18.94
N PHE A 43 -7.58 1.30 -17.91
CA PHE A 43 -8.02 2.02 -16.73
C PHE A 43 -7.21 3.30 -16.49
N SER A 44 -6.22 3.58 -17.34
CA SER A 44 -5.25 4.67 -17.18
C SER A 44 -5.88 6.07 -17.15
N ASP A 45 -7.01 6.25 -17.85
CA ASP A 45 -7.76 7.52 -17.88
C ASP A 45 -8.39 7.92 -16.53
N LYS A 46 -8.44 6.98 -15.59
CA LYS A 46 -9.03 7.16 -14.25
C LYS A 46 -8.00 7.30 -13.13
N LEU A 47 -6.72 7.19 -13.47
CA LEU A 47 -5.63 7.13 -12.51
C LEU A 47 -4.69 8.32 -12.66
N ALA A 48 -4.03 8.68 -11.57
CA ALA A 48 -3.10 9.81 -11.53
C ALA A 48 -1.74 9.50 -12.16
N GLY A 49 -1.42 8.21 -12.37
CA GLY A 49 -0.12 7.74 -12.80
C GLY A 49 0.22 8.10 -14.25
N GLN A 50 1.50 8.24 -14.54
CA GLN A 50 2.02 8.22 -15.90
C GLN A 50 2.52 6.80 -16.20
N ILE A 51 1.59 5.85 -16.25
CA ILE A 51 1.83 4.44 -16.51
C ILE A 51 1.06 4.04 -17.76
N ARG A 52 1.75 3.50 -18.75
CA ARG A 52 1.16 3.19 -20.06
C ARG A 52 0.19 2.02 -20.06
N LYS A 53 0.33 1.12 -19.08
CA LYS A 53 -0.53 -0.06 -18.99
C LYS A 53 -1.07 -0.21 -17.56
N GLU A 54 -2.34 0.14 -17.43
CA GLU A 54 -3.13 -0.03 -16.22
C GLU A 54 -4.45 -0.70 -16.62
N THR A 55 -4.75 -1.88 -16.06
CA THR A 55 -5.92 -2.67 -16.45
C THR A 55 -6.89 -2.86 -15.31
N GLY A 56 -8.15 -2.47 -15.50
CA GLY A 56 -9.20 -2.63 -14.51
C GLY A 56 -9.76 -4.05 -14.48
N TYR A 57 -9.93 -4.59 -13.28
CA TYR A 57 -10.61 -5.87 -13.08
C TYR A 57 -12.13 -5.74 -13.31
N SER A 58 -12.72 -6.71 -14.00
CA SER A 58 -14.17 -6.80 -14.18
C SER A 58 -14.89 -7.02 -12.85
N GLU A 59 -16.19 -6.77 -12.81
CA GLU A 59 -17.01 -7.07 -11.63
C GLU A 59 -16.95 -8.54 -11.26
N GLU A 60 -16.99 -9.44 -12.25
CA GLU A 60 -16.84 -10.89 -12.04
C GLU A 60 -15.50 -11.22 -11.37
N SER A 61 -14.40 -10.66 -11.87
CA SER A 61 -13.06 -10.85 -11.28
C SER A 61 -13.00 -10.32 -9.85
N ARG A 62 -13.56 -9.13 -9.59
CA ARG A 62 -13.60 -8.57 -8.23
C ARG A 62 -14.38 -9.48 -7.28
N ASN A 63 -15.52 -10.03 -7.70
CA ASN A 63 -16.32 -10.94 -6.89
C ASN A 63 -15.56 -12.23 -6.52
N LYS A 64 -14.71 -12.74 -7.40
CA LYS A 64 -13.81 -13.87 -7.10
C LYS A 64 -12.69 -13.51 -6.12
N ILE A 65 -12.23 -12.26 -6.14
CA ILE A 65 -11.11 -11.76 -5.33
C ILE A 65 -11.53 -11.39 -3.90
N ILE A 66 -12.76 -10.88 -3.71
CA ILE A 66 -13.29 -10.44 -2.42
C ILE A 66 -13.10 -11.47 -1.27
N PRO A 67 -13.38 -12.78 -1.45
CA PRO A 67 -13.18 -13.74 -0.38
C PRO A 67 -11.73 -13.86 0.11
N PHE A 68 -10.75 -13.65 -0.78
CA PHE A 68 -9.33 -13.66 -0.45
C PHE A 68 -8.89 -12.35 0.19
N LEU A 69 -9.46 -11.21 -0.20
CA LEU A 69 -9.16 -9.88 0.35
C LEU A 69 -9.73 -9.67 1.76
N SER A 70 -10.95 -10.17 2.01
CA SER A 70 -11.69 -9.92 3.26
C SER A 70 -10.93 -10.26 4.54
N PRO A 71 -10.16 -11.36 4.65
CA PRO A 71 -9.38 -11.65 5.85
C PRO A 71 -8.34 -10.56 6.18
N TYR A 72 -7.72 -9.95 5.18
CA TYR A 72 -6.73 -8.88 5.34
C TYR A 72 -7.35 -7.58 5.84
N LEU A 73 -8.57 -7.26 5.36
CA LEU A 73 -9.35 -6.14 5.90
C LEU A 73 -9.71 -6.37 7.37
N GLY A 74 -10.05 -7.60 7.75
CA GLY A 74 -10.27 -7.97 9.16
C GLY A 74 -9.01 -7.86 10.03
N ILE A 75 -7.82 -8.07 9.47
CA ILE A 75 -6.55 -7.80 10.16
C ILE A 75 -6.36 -6.29 10.32
N TYR A 76 -6.62 -5.50 9.26
CA TYR A 76 -6.55 -4.04 9.35
C TYR A 76 -7.45 -3.49 10.46
N ASP A 77 -8.70 -3.93 10.54
CA ASP A 77 -9.65 -3.48 11.57
C ASP A 77 -9.11 -3.72 12.98
N LYS A 78 -8.59 -4.93 13.26
CA LYS A 78 -7.98 -5.26 14.54
C LYS A 78 -6.76 -4.39 14.87
N MET A 79 -5.92 -4.13 13.86
CA MET A 79 -4.75 -3.27 14.03
C MET A 79 -5.15 -1.81 14.23
N PHE A 80 -6.18 -1.34 13.51
CA PHE A 80 -6.72 0.00 13.69
C PHE A 80 -7.30 0.22 15.10
N GLU A 81 -8.10 -0.72 15.60
CA GLU A 81 -8.63 -0.65 16.99
C GLU A 81 -7.50 -0.58 18.03
N LYS A 82 -6.47 -1.39 17.84
CA LYS A 82 -5.27 -1.38 18.70
C LYS A 82 -4.51 -0.06 18.60
N TYR A 83 -4.34 0.46 17.38
CA TYR A 83 -3.63 1.70 17.10
C TYR A 83 -4.36 2.91 17.72
N GLN A 84 -5.69 2.98 17.56
CA GLN A 84 -6.51 4.06 18.10
C GLN A 84 -6.89 3.86 19.58
N THR A 85 -6.57 2.72 20.18
CA THR A 85 -6.99 2.35 21.53
C THR A 85 -8.51 2.44 21.75
N LYS A 86 -9.27 2.25 20.66
CA LYS A 86 -10.73 2.33 20.64
C LYS A 86 -11.31 1.23 19.76
N LYS A 87 -12.35 0.55 20.23
CA LYS A 87 -13.09 -0.42 19.43
C LYS A 87 -14.08 0.28 18.50
N PHE A 88 -14.39 -0.37 17.39
CA PHE A 88 -15.51 0.04 16.55
C PHE A 88 -16.84 -0.20 17.28
N ASP A 89 -17.75 0.75 17.20
CA ASP A 89 -19.13 0.58 17.72
C ASP A 89 -19.90 -0.48 16.91
N ARG A 90 -19.57 -0.63 15.63
CA ARG A 90 -20.06 -1.68 14.74
C ARG A 90 -18.90 -2.20 13.90
N LYS A 91 -18.92 -3.51 13.59
CA LYS A 91 -17.94 -4.10 12.66
C LYS A 91 -18.05 -3.37 11.33
N PRO A 92 -16.93 -2.86 10.78
CA PRO A 92 -16.94 -2.23 9.46
C PRO A 92 -17.36 -3.20 8.36
N GLU A 93 -18.14 -2.69 7.43
CA GLU A 93 -18.48 -3.37 6.17
C GLU A 93 -17.78 -2.65 5.03
N TYR A 94 -17.20 -3.41 4.11
CA TYR A 94 -16.45 -2.90 2.98
C TYR A 94 -17.02 -3.40 1.66
N ALA A 95 -17.11 -2.50 0.68
CA ALA A 95 -17.36 -2.83 -0.71
C ALA A 95 -16.10 -2.54 -1.53
N LEU A 96 -15.71 -3.47 -2.39
CA LEU A 96 -14.61 -3.26 -3.34
C LEU A 96 -15.11 -2.45 -4.54
N THR A 97 -14.90 -1.15 -4.53
CA THR A 97 -15.42 -0.23 -5.55
C THR A 97 -14.59 -0.23 -6.83
N ALA A 98 -13.27 -0.33 -6.70
CA ALA A 98 -12.33 -0.39 -7.82
C ALA A 98 -11.21 -1.38 -7.54
N LEU A 99 -10.66 -1.97 -8.60
CA LEU A 99 -9.47 -2.81 -8.55
C LEU A 99 -8.78 -2.76 -9.92
N TRP A 100 -7.49 -2.50 -9.94
CA TRP A 100 -6.70 -2.43 -11.17
C TRP A 100 -5.28 -2.95 -10.96
N ALA A 101 -4.67 -3.42 -12.04
CA ALA A 101 -3.26 -3.81 -12.09
C ALA A 101 -2.45 -2.75 -12.81
N ASN A 102 -1.32 -2.37 -12.21
CA ASN A 102 -0.33 -1.44 -12.75
C ASN A 102 0.87 -2.24 -13.27
N PHE A 103 1.23 -2.05 -14.54
CA PHE A 103 2.40 -2.63 -15.18
C PHE A 103 3.44 -1.52 -15.41
N GLN A 104 4.02 -1.01 -14.33
CA GLN A 104 4.97 0.09 -14.39
C GLN A 104 6.27 -0.33 -15.07
N ARG A 105 6.73 0.51 -16.01
CA ARG A 105 8.00 0.37 -16.74
C ARG A 105 8.98 1.46 -16.33
N GLN A 106 10.18 1.42 -16.93
CA GLN A 106 11.20 2.45 -16.73
C GLN A 106 10.65 3.86 -17.00
N TYR A 107 11.04 4.82 -16.15
CA TYR A 107 10.65 6.24 -16.19
C TYR A 107 9.16 6.52 -15.92
N GLU A 108 8.36 5.51 -15.71
CA GLU A 108 6.97 5.67 -15.31
C GLU A 108 6.85 5.85 -13.79
N PHE A 109 5.84 6.59 -13.35
CA PHE A 109 5.64 6.90 -11.93
C PHE A 109 4.18 7.22 -11.61
N ASN A 110 3.83 7.13 -10.33
CA ASN A 110 2.61 7.73 -9.79
C ASN A 110 2.98 8.98 -8.99
N PRO A 111 2.48 10.16 -9.37
CA PRO A 111 2.69 11.40 -8.61
C PRO A 111 2.02 11.31 -7.23
N PRO A 112 2.27 12.26 -6.31
CA PRO A 112 1.53 12.36 -5.07
C PRO A 112 0.03 12.47 -5.31
N HIS A 113 -0.73 11.48 -4.81
CA HIS A 113 -2.18 11.39 -4.98
C HIS A 113 -2.83 10.68 -3.78
N ASP A 114 -4.14 10.71 -3.73
CA ASP A 114 -5.00 9.98 -2.81
C ASP A 114 -6.16 9.35 -3.60
N HIS A 115 -7.04 8.65 -2.92
CA HIS A 115 -8.18 7.96 -3.52
C HIS A 115 -9.47 8.30 -2.78
N ASP A 116 -10.56 8.16 -3.48
CA ASP A 116 -11.89 8.14 -2.87
C ASP A 116 -12.11 6.87 -2.05
N GLY A 117 -13.10 6.94 -1.16
CA GLY A 117 -13.49 5.80 -0.32
C GLY A 117 -12.88 5.85 1.08
N LYS A 118 -12.93 4.73 1.79
CA LYS A 118 -12.50 4.64 3.19
C LYS A 118 -11.08 4.10 3.33
N LEU A 119 -10.79 3.02 2.61
CA LEU A 119 -9.50 2.36 2.59
C LEU A 119 -9.01 2.19 1.16
N SER A 120 -7.72 2.24 1.01
CA SER A 120 -6.99 1.80 -0.18
C SER A 120 -5.95 0.76 0.20
N PHE A 121 -5.52 -0.02 -0.79
CA PHE A 121 -4.43 -0.96 -0.62
C PHE A 121 -3.58 -1.02 -1.89
N VAL A 122 -2.36 -1.51 -1.75
CA VAL A 122 -1.51 -1.90 -2.87
C VAL A 122 -0.83 -3.23 -2.57
N ILE A 123 -0.86 -4.15 -3.53
CA ILE A 123 -0.25 -5.48 -3.47
C ILE A 123 0.79 -5.58 -4.56
N TYR A 124 2.01 -6.01 -4.23
CA TYR A 124 3.10 -6.17 -5.19
C TYR A 124 3.18 -7.61 -5.66
N LEU A 125 2.85 -7.83 -6.94
CA LEU A 125 2.83 -9.18 -7.55
C LEU A 125 4.18 -9.57 -8.16
N SER A 126 4.94 -8.57 -8.65
CA SER A 126 6.27 -8.81 -9.22
C SER A 126 7.20 -7.63 -8.97
N ILE A 127 8.36 -7.91 -8.40
CA ILE A 127 9.46 -6.97 -8.20
C ILE A 127 10.71 -7.57 -8.86
N PRO A 128 11.04 -7.16 -10.11
CA PRO A 128 12.16 -7.71 -10.86
C PRO A 128 13.51 -7.51 -10.16
N GLU A 129 14.37 -8.49 -10.25
CA GLU A 129 15.71 -8.46 -9.62
C GLU A 129 16.57 -7.27 -10.09
N PRO A 130 16.55 -6.85 -11.38
CA PRO A 130 17.27 -5.64 -11.79
C PRO A 130 16.83 -4.37 -11.08
N LEU A 131 15.52 -4.23 -10.78
CA LEU A 131 14.98 -3.09 -10.03
C LEU A 131 15.45 -3.10 -8.56
N LYS A 132 15.53 -4.28 -7.93
CA LYS A 132 16.09 -4.41 -6.58
C LYS A 132 17.52 -3.90 -6.52
N LYS A 133 18.36 -4.32 -7.49
CA LYS A 133 19.76 -3.87 -7.59
C LYS A 133 19.87 -2.36 -7.81
N GLU A 134 18.99 -1.76 -8.63
CA GLU A 134 18.95 -0.31 -8.83
C GLU A 134 18.61 0.41 -7.52
N ASN A 135 17.62 -0.08 -6.76
CA ASN A 135 17.25 0.50 -5.47
C ASN A 135 18.34 0.33 -4.41
N GLU A 136 18.99 -0.83 -4.32
CA GLU A 136 20.11 -1.09 -3.41
C GLU A 136 21.33 -0.19 -3.69
N ALA A 137 21.57 0.14 -4.95
CA ALA A 137 22.65 1.05 -5.36
C ALA A 137 22.32 2.53 -5.10
N TYR A 138 21.07 2.86 -4.81
CA TYR A 138 20.61 4.22 -4.61
C TYR A 138 21.15 4.81 -3.30
N LYS A 139 21.76 5.99 -3.38
CA LYS A 139 22.40 6.69 -2.23
C LYS A 139 21.61 7.91 -1.74
N GLY A 140 20.45 8.20 -2.37
CA GLY A 140 19.63 9.33 -1.98
C GLY A 140 18.83 9.07 -0.68
N LYS A 141 18.11 10.09 -0.22
CA LYS A 141 17.31 10.04 1.02
C LYS A 141 15.81 9.80 0.78
N SER A 142 15.38 9.69 -0.48
CA SER A 142 13.97 9.40 -0.82
C SER A 142 13.69 7.90 -0.78
N CYS A 143 12.48 7.47 -1.18
CA CYS A 143 12.12 6.05 -1.27
C CYS A 143 12.96 5.25 -2.29
N GLY A 144 13.75 5.91 -3.12
CA GLY A 144 14.56 5.28 -4.15
C GLY A 144 13.75 4.74 -5.34
N PRO A 145 14.45 4.28 -6.39
CA PRO A 145 13.84 3.74 -7.59
C PRO A 145 12.81 2.63 -7.29
N GLY A 146 11.60 2.75 -7.84
CA GLY A 146 10.52 1.77 -7.63
C GLY A 146 9.92 1.73 -6.22
N GLY A 147 10.37 2.57 -5.31
CA GLY A 147 9.85 2.66 -3.94
C GLY A 147 8.49 3.34 -3.88
N ILE A 148 7.76 3.10 -2.79
CA ILE A 148 6.53 3.80 -2.42
C ILE A 148 6.77 4.67 -1.19
N GLN A 149 6.18 5.87 -1.19
CA GLN A 149 6.23 6.78 -0.05
C GLN A 149 4.84 7.24 0.32
N PHE A 150 4.54 7.19 1.61
CA PHE A 150 3.31 7.72 2.22
C PHE A 150 3.63 9.01 2.95
N MET A 151 2.75 10.01 2.83
CA MET A 151 2.97 11.33 3.39
C MET A 151 1.81 11.74 4.28
N TYR A 152 2.14 12.28 5.47
CA TYR A 152 1.15 12.79 6.40
C TYR A 152 1.72 13.94 7.24
N GLY A 153 0.94 15.03 7.37
CA GLY A 153 1.35 16.21 8.12
C GLY A 153 2.27 17.15 7.34
N ASP A 154 2.61 18.25 7.99
CA ASP A 154 3.35 19.35 7.37
C ASP A 154 4.81 19.17 7.70
N GLY A 155 5.61 18.47 7.23
CA GLY A 155 7.08 18.35 7.38
C GLY A 155 7.75 19.30 8.40
N ILE A 156 7.07 19.59 9.53
CA ILE A 156 7.55 20.47 10.58
C ILE A 156 8.70 19.75 11.30
N ARG A 157 9.68 20.55 11.69
CA ARG A 157 10.87 20.14 12.40
C ARG A 157 10.55 19.13 13.50
N ASP A 158 11.30 18.03 13.52
CA ASP A 158 11.18 16.91 14.45
C ASP A 158 9.95 15.99 14.27
N ASN A 159 9.15 16.17 13.22
CA ASN A 159 8.06 15.26 12.86
C ASN A 159 8.42 14.36 11.68
N ILE A 160 8.07 13.10 11.78
CA ILE A 160 8.10 12.18 10.63
C ILE A 160 6.89 12.50 9.76
N SER A 161 7.13 13.13 8.61
CA SER A 161 6.08 13.51 7.66
C SER A 161 5.92 12.53 6.50
N TYR A 162 6.80 11.55 6.38
CA TYR A 162 6.72 10.52 5.36
C TYR A 162 7.30 9.19 5.85
N VAL A 163 6.79 8.11 5.27
CA VAL A 163 7.28 6.75 5.47
C VAL A 163 7.55 6.16 4.08
N SER A 164 8.76 5.66 3.88
CA SER A 164 9.21 5.12 2.59
C SER A 164 9.49 3.63 2.68
N HIS A 165 9.12 2.89 1.64
CA HIS A 165 9.40 1.48 1.52
C HIS A 165 9.86 1.13 0.10
N PHE A 166 10.86 0.27 -0.02
CA PHE A 166 11.04 -0.53 -1.21
C PHE A 166 10.28 -1.83 -1.00
N PRO A 167 9.24 -2.12 -1.81
CA PRO A 167 8.41 -3.29 -1.60
C PRO A 167 9.08 -4.58 -2.05
N GLU A 168 8.69 -5.67 -1.43
CA GLU A 168 9.00 -7.02 -1.87
C GLU A 168 7.77 -7.67 -2.53
N GLU A 169 8.00 -8.68 -3.33
CA GLU A 169 6.93 -9.48 -3.91
C GLU A 169 6.06 -10.13 -2.82
N GLY A 170 4.75 -10.02 -2.97
CA GLY A 170 3.76 -10.44 -1.96
C GLY A 170 3.50 -9.42 -0.85
N ASP A 171 4.21 -8.29 -0.81
CA ASP A 171 3.87 -7.22 0.13
C ASP A 171 2.51 -6.61 -0.20
N MET A 172 1.73 -6.37 0.85
CA MET A 172 0.48 -5.62 0.80
C MET A 172 0.52 -4.49 1.83
N PHE A 173 0.21 -3.27 1.39
CA PHE A 173 -0.05 -2.14 2.27
C PHE A 173 -1.54 -1.87 2.28
N ILE A 174 -2.12 -1.61 3.48
CA ILE A 174 -3.50 -1.15 3.65
C ILE A 174 -3.47 0.15 4.45
N PHE A 175 -4.18 1.16 3.97
CA PHE A 175 -4.13 2.52 4.52
C PHE A 175 -5.44 3.28 4.26
N PRO A 176 -5.71 4.38 5.00
CA PRO A 176 -6.84 5.25 4.69
C PRO A 176 -6.74 5.80 3.27
N ALA A 177 -7.82 5.76 2.50
CA ALA A 177 -7.83 6.17 1.09
C ALA A 177 -7.33 7.62 0.88
N TRP A 178 -7.60 8.52 1.83
CA TRP A 178 -7.15 9.92 1.81
C TRP A 178 -5.64 10.11 2.08
N LEU A 179 -4.91 9.06 2.50
CA LEU A 179 -3.48 9.16 2.78
C LEU A 179 -2.70 9.34 1.49
N LYS A 180 -2.10 10.51 1.34
CA LYS A 180 -1.27 10.82 0.15
C LYS A 180 -0.09 9.88 0.05
N HIS A 181 0.11 9.37 -1.14
CA HIS A 181 1.22 8.49 -1.47
C HIS A 181 1.67 8.68 -2.91
N TRP A 182 2.86 8.22 -3.20
CA TRP A 182 3.46 8.28 -4.53
C TRP A 182 4.40 7.12 -4.75
N VAL A 183 4.74 6.88 -6.02
CA VAL A 183 5.65 5.82 -6.42
C VAL A 183 6.77 6.41 -7.26
N CYS A 184 8.01 6.15 -6.84
CA CYS A 184 9.19 6.65 -7.52
C CYS A 184 9.36 5.98 -8.89
N PRO A 185 9.79 6.74 -9.93
CA PRO A 185 10.27 6.16 -11.18
C PRO A 185 11.54 5.35 -10.97
N TYR A 186 11.88 4.53 -11.95
CA TYR A 186 13.15 3.82 -12.03
C TYR A 186 13.65 3.80 -13.47
N SER A 187 14.93 3.54 -13.68
CA SER A 187 15.60 3.61 -14.99
C SER A 187 15.85 2.25 -15.64
N THR A 188 15.80 1.19 -14.87
CA THR A 188 16.03 -0.18 -15.36
C THR A 188 14.90 -0.64 -16.30
N ASP A 189 15.28 -1.26 -17.43
CA ASP A 189 14.32 -1.84 -18.38
C ASP A 189 13.73 -3.13 -17.82
N CYS A 190 12.65 -2.99 -17.08
CA CYS A 190 11.89 -4.09 -16.50
C CYS A 190 10.43 -3.68 -16.27
N VAL A 191 9.58 -4.62 -15.85
CA VAL A 191 8.18 -4.37 -15.52
C VAL A 191 7.91 -4.77 -14.08
N ARG A 192 7.58 -3.80 -13.23
CA ARG A 192 7.06 -4.02 -11.89
C ARG A 192 5.54 -4.14 -11.96
N VAL A 193 4.97 -5.13 -11.29
CA VAL A 193 3.51 -5.36 -11.29
C VAL A 193 2.95 -5.17 -9.88
N SER A 194 1.94 -4.32 -9.77
CA SER A 194 1.17 -4.13 -8.53
C SER A 194 -0.33 -4.10 -8.82
N VAL A 195 -1.15 -4.37 -7.79
CA VAL A 195 -2.62 -4.31 -7.82
C VAL A 195 -3.09 -3.39 -6.71
N SER A 196 -4.02 -2.51 -7.03
CA SER A 196 -4.60 -1.54 -6.11
C SER A 196 -6.11 -1.47 -6.24
#